data_6b813bed6ac9c6b9e9d00cea1170ecb2
#
_entry.id   6b813bed6ac9c6b9e9d00cea1170ecb2
#
_cell.length_a   1.000
_cell.length_b   1.000
_cell.length_c   1.000
_cell.angle_alpha   90.00
_cell.angle_beta   90.00
_cell.angle_gamma   90.00
#
_symmetry.space_group_name_H-M   'P 1'
#
loop_
_entity.id
_entity.type
_entity.pdbx_description
1 polymer ?
#
loop_
_entity_poly.entity_id
_entity_poly.type
_entity_poly.pdbx_seq_one_letter_code
_entity_poly.pdbx_strand_id
1 'polypeptide(L)'
;MNCSVCSTEPEEGAQFCGVCGTRIEGNDFLPGADHQGDEQPMVGFIQAISLGFSNYFNFQGRATRAEYWWWVLFIVIADVLVNFIDSILGTGFIGSLFGLAILIPGLALGARRLHDIGKSGWWQLLWLAIIVGWIILLVWAIRQGNRGQNHYGLDPRTTPRQ
;
A
#
# COMPACT_ATOMS: atom_id res chain seq x y z
N MET A 1 29.14 -0.64 -30.49
CA MET A 1 29.59 -1.78 -29.65
C MET A 1 29.45 -3.04 -30.47
N ASN A 2 30.48 -3.84 -30.64
CA ASN A 2 30.42 -5.03 -31.47
C ASN A 2 29.90 -6.23 -30.63
N CYS A 3 29.18 -7.16 -31.26
CA CYS A 3 28.69 -8.38 -30.62
C CYS A 3 29.88 -9.19 -30.04
N SER A 4 29.79 -9.59 -28.78
CA SER A 4 30.85 -10.33 -28.08
C SER A 4 31.12 -11.74 -28.61
N VAL A 5 30.21 -12.28 -29.44
CA VAL A 5 30.32 -13.65 -29.99
C VAL A 5 30.77 -13.65 -31.45
N CYS A 6 30.25 -12.78 -32.30
CA CYS A 6 30.55 -12.79 -33.74
C CYS A 6 31.27 -11.50 -34.22
N SER A 7 31.54 -10.57 -33.33
CA SER A 7 32.20 -9.29 -33.60
C SER A 7 31.51 -8.39 -34.66
N THR A 8 30.31 -8.72 -35.07
CA THR A 8 29.49 -7.94 -35.99
C THR A 8 28.91 -6.73 -35.28
N GLU A 9 28.86 -5.59 -35.96
CA GLU A 9 28.21 -4.39 -35.45
C GLU A 9 26.69 -4.54 -35.56
N PRO A 10 25.97 -4.52 -34.42
CA PRO A 10 24.53 -4.65 -34.44
C PRO A 10 23.89 -3.32 -34.85
N GLU A 11 22.67 -3.38 -35.40
CA GLU A 11 21.87 -2.19 -35.67
C GLU A 11 21.56 -1.41 -34.38
N GLU A 12 21.52 -0.08 -34.49
CA GLU A 12 21.20 0.77 -33.34
C GLU A 12 19.85 0.41 -32.73
N GLY A 13 19.85 0.02 -31.45
CA GLY A 13 18.64 -0.39 -30.73
C GLY A 13 18.30 -1.88 -30.81
N ALA A 14 19.10 -2.70 -31.50
CA ALA A 14 18.85 -4.15 -31.57
C ALA A 14 19.15 -4.83 -30.23
N GLN A 15 18.20 -5.61 -29.74
CA GLN A 15 18.33 -6.42 -28.51
C GLN A 15 19.09 -7.73 -28.74
N PHE A 16 19.13 -8.20 -29.97
CA PHE A 16 19.79 -9.43 -30.36
C PHE A 16 20.62 -9.20 -31.61
N CYS A 17 21.77 -9.84 -31.68
CA CYS A 17 22.60 -9.81 -32.88
C CYS A 17 21.89 -10.50 -34.07
N GLY A 18 21.68 -9.78 -35.17
CA GLY A 18 21.02 -10.31 -36.35
C GLY A 18 21.75 -11.47 -37.02
N VAL A 19 23.05 -11.69 -36.70
CA VAL A 19 23.90 -12.71 -37.30
C VAL A 19 23.97 -13.98 -36.46
N CYS A 20 24.17 -13.88 -35.14
CA CYS A 20 24.36 -15.03 -34.28
C CYS A 20 23.22 -15.22 -33.23
N GLY A 21 22.24 -14.33 -33.18
CA GLY A 21 21.13 -14.39 -32.23
C GLY A 21 21.50 -14.13 -30.77
N THR A 22 22.78 -13.82 -30.47
CA THR A 22 23.22 -13.54 -29.11
C THR A 22 22.64 -12.21 -28.62
N ARG A 23 22.23 -12.17 -27.39
CA ARG A 23 21.74 -10.96 -26.73
C ARG A 23 22.88 -9.94 -26.57
N ILE A 24 22.63 -8.70 -26.95
CA ILE A 24 23.61 -7.63 -26.87
C ILE A 24 23.52 -7.03 -25.46
N GLU A 25 24.53 -7.30 -24.63
CA GLU A 25 24.65 -6.71 -23.31
C GLU A 25 25.00 -5.23 -23.45
N GLY A 26 24.13 -4.36 -22.99
CA GLY A 26 24.39 -2.90 -22.98
C GLY A 26 23.18 -2.00 -23.18
N ASN A 27 22.04 -2.53 -23.57
CA ASN A 27 20.79 -1.77 -23.59
C ASN A 27 19.85 -2.34 -22.51
N ASP A 28 19.94 -1.81 -21.30
CA ASP A 28 18.99 -2.07 -20.19
C ASP A 28 17.60 -1.51 -20.47
N PHE A 29 17.23 -1.32 -21.74
CA PHE A 29 15.87 -0.98 -22.14
C PHE A 29 15.11 -2.25 -22.49
N LEU A 30 14.71 -3.01 -21.47
CA LEU A 30 13.65 -4.00 -21.59
C LEU A 30 12.31 -3.26 -21.43
N PRO A 31 11.50 -3.06 -22.49
CA PRO A 31 10.09 -2.78 -22.32
C PRO A 31 9.47 -4.06 -21.77
N GLY A 32 9.29 -4.15 -20.46
CA GLY A 32 8.80 -5.32 -19.75
C GLY A 32 9.79 -5.95 -18.76
N ALA A 33 10.98 -5.36 -18.54
CA ALA A 33 11.67 -5.59 -17.28
C ALA A 33 10.74 -5.04 -16.21
N ASP A 34 9.98 -5.93 -15.58
CA ASP A 34 9.44 -5.66 -14.28
C ASP A 34 10.61 -5.12 -13.45
N HIS A 35 10.64 -3.80 -13.26
CA HIS A 35 11.39 -3.24 -12.16
C HIS A 35 10.77 -3.83 -10.90
N GLN A 36 11.11 -5.08 -10.60
CA GLN A 36 11.09 -5.59 -9.26
C GLN A 36 12.19 -4.80 -8.55
N GLY A 37 11.91 -3.51 -8.31
CA GLY A 37 12.60 -2.77 -7.31
C GLY A 37 12.54 -3.62 -6.06
N ASP A 38 13.66 -3.81 -5.38
CA ASP A 38 13.75 -4.62 -4.18
C ASP A 38 12.54 -4.34 -3.30
N GLU A 39 11.68 -5.36 -3.09
CA GLU A 39 10.47 -5.18 -2.30
C GLU A 39 10.91 -4.71 -0.92
N GLN A 40 10.40 -3.58 -0.48
CA GLN A 40 10.69 -3.04 0.84
C GLN A 40 10.22 -4.02 1.91
N PRO A 41 10.96 -4.15 3.02
CA PRO A 41 10.53 -5.00 4.12
C PRO A 41 9.11 -4.63 4.55
N MET A 42 8.33 -5.63 4.97
CA MET A 42 6.95 -5.39 5.41
C MET A 42 6.91 -4.35 6.53
N VAL A 43 5.89 -3.49 6.51
CA VAL A 43 5.66 -2.49 7.57
C VAL A 43 5.53 -3.20 8.91
N GLY A 44 6.33 -2.80 9.88
CA GLY A 44 6.19 -3.26 11.27
C GLY A 44 5.12 -2.46 12.03
N PHE A 45 4.75 -2.95 13.23
CA PHE A 45 3.70 -2.36 14.07
C PHE A 45 3.92 -0.87 14.36
N ILE A 46 5.09 -0.50 14.89
CA ILE A 46 5.40 0.90 15.23
C ILE A 46 5.42 1.80 14.01
N GLN A 47 5.98 1.29 12.90
CA GLN A 47 6.02 2.03 11.64
C GLN A 47 4.60 2.28 11.09
N ALA A 48 3.70 1.30 11.19
CA ALA A 48 2.32 1.46 10.75
C ALA A 48 1.58 2.55 11.53
N ILE A 49 1.80 2.62 12.86
CA ILE A 49 1.25 3.67 13.71
C ILE A 49 1.79 5.04 13.31
N SER A 50 3.11 5.15 13.13
CA SER A 50 3.76 6.38 12.68
C SER A 50 3.21 6.85 11.33
N LEU A 51 3.10 5.96 10.35
CA LEU A 51 2.52 6.24 9.02
C LEU A 51 1.04 6.62 9.10
N GLY A 52 0.27 6.04 10.00
CA GLY A 52 -1.12 6.39 10.23
C GLY A 52 -1.29 7.82 10.72
N PHE A 53 -0.48 8.24 11.68
CA PHE A 53 -0.52 9.61 12.22
C PHE A 53 0.14 10.63 11.28
N SER A 54 1.26 10.31 10.63
CA SER A 54 1.89 11.23 9.67
C SER A 54 0.99 11.52 8.46
N ASN A 55 0.15 10.56 8.09
CA ASN A 55 -0.82 10.68 7.00
C ASN A 55 -2.25 10.93 7.51
N TYR A 56 -2.43 11.64 8.61
CA TYR A 56 -3.70 11.85 9.30
C TYR A 56 -4.84 12.31 8.37
N PHE A 57 -4.56 13.29 7.51
CA PHE A 57 -5.50 13.85 6.53
C PHE A 57 -5.19 13.46 5.08
N ASN A 58 -4.24 12.55 4.87
CA ASN A 58 -3.84 12.16 3.54
C ASN A 58 -4.67 10.98 3.03
N PHE A 59 -5.65 11.29 2.20
CA PHE A 59 -6.53 10.32 1.53
C PHE A 59 -5.97 9.84 0.18
N GLN A 60 -4.85 10.39 -0.27
CA GLN A 60 -4.23 10.06 -1.56
C GLN A 60 -3.17 8.98 -1.42
N GLY A 61 -2.79 8.37 -2.56
CA GLY A 61 -1.80 7.31 -2.59
C GLY A 61 -2.36 5.94 -2.22
N ARG A 62 -1.48 5.03 -1.83
CA ARG A 62 -1.80 3.61 -1.59
C ARG A 62 -1.23 3.17 -0.24
N ALA A 63 -1.89 2.21 0.42
CA ALA A 63 -1.43 1.62 1.67
C ALA A 63 -1.37 0.09 1.58
N THR A 64 -0.31 -0.51 2.13
CA THR A 64 -0.15 -1.96 2.15
C THR A 64 -1.13 -2.65 3.11
N ARG A 65 -1.32 -3.97 2.94
CA ARG A 65 -2.10 -4.78 3.91
C ARG A 65 -1.52 -4.71 5.31
N ALA A 66 -0.20 -4.82 5.42
CA ALA A 66 0.48 -4.81 6.72
C ALA A 66 0.24 -3.48 7.46
N GLU A 67 0.37 -2.34 6.75
CA GLU A 67 0.07 -1.02 7.31
C GLU A 67 -1.36 -0.94 7.85
N TYR A 68 -2.34 -1.39 7.06
CA TYR A 68 -3.75 -1.37 7.45
C TYR A 68 -4.05 -2.27 8.66
N TRP A 69 -3.57 -3.53 8.67
CA TRP A 69 -3.88 -4.47 9.75
C TRP A 69 -3.15 -4.15 11.06
N TRP A 70 -1.92 -3.64 11.00
CA TRP A 70 -1.22 -3.15 12.19
C TRP A 70 -1.91 -1.93 12.80
N TRP A 71 -2.43 -1.05 11.96
CA TRP A 71 -3.24 0.08 12.42
C TRP A 71 -4.55 -0.37 13.07
N VAL A 72 -5.25 -1.32 12.47
CA VAL A 72 -6.48 -1.89 13.07
C VAL A 72 -6.17 -2.51 14.43
N LEU A 73 -5.10 -3.29 14.54
CA LEU A 73 -4.66 -3.87 15.82
C LEU A 73 -4.36 -2.78 16.86
N PHE A 74 -3.66 -1.72 16.46
CA PHE A 74 -3.39 -0.57 17.32
C PHE A 74 -4.69 0.05 17.85
N ILE A 75 -5.67 0.32 16.97
CA ILE A 75 -6.95 0.89 17.38
C ILE A 75 -7.66 -0.01 18.39
N VAL A 76 -7.73 -1.31 18.12
CA VAL A 76 -8.41 -2.27 19.03
C VAL A 76 -7.76 -2.26 20.42
N ILE A 77 -6.43 -2.33 20.49
CA ILE A 77 -5.71 -2.29 21.77
C ILE A 77 -5.94 -0.96 22.48
N ALA A 78 -5.80 0.16 21.76
CA ALA A 78 -5.94 1.49 22.31
C ALA A 78 -7.39 1.75 22.79
N ASP A 79 -8.40 1.32 22.05
CA ASP A 79 -9.80 1.45 22.41
C ASP A 79 -10.13 0.69 23.70
N VAL A 80 -9.67 -0.55 23.82
CA VAL A 80 -9.83 -1.34 25.06
C VAL A 80 -9.17 -0.62 26.26
N LEU A 81 -7.96 -0.13 26.11
CA LEU A 81 -7.25 0.56 27.20
C LEU A 81 -7.94 1.86 27.57
N VAL A 82 -8.33 2.67 26.58
CA VAL A 82 -9.00 3.96 26.82
C VAL A 82 -10.35 3.75 27.51
N ASN A 83 -11.17 2.81 27.06
CA ASN A 83 -12.46 2.52 27.67
C ASN A 83 -12.30 1.92 29.08
N PHE A 84 -11.27 1.13 29.34
CA PHE A 84 -10.94 0.63 30.66
C PHE A 84 -10.58 1.78 31.63
N ILE A 85 -9.74 2.72 31.20
CA ILE A 85 -9.38 3.91 31.98
C ILE A 85 -10.61 4.79 32.23
N ASP A 86 -11.43 5.01 31.19
CA ASP A 86 -12.67 5.78 31.28
C ASP A 86 -13.66 5.18 32.30
N SER A 87 -13.74 3.86 32.34
CA SER A 87 -14.55 3.13 33.34
C SER A 87 -14.04 3.33 34.76
N ILE A 88 -12.71 3.33 34.97
CA ILE A 88 -12.13 3.58 36.31
C ILE A 88 -12.36 5.01 36.77
N LEU A 89 -12.19 5.98 35.85
CA LEU A 89 -12.35 7.41 36.15
C LEU A 89 -13.83 7.84 36.26
N GLY A 90 -14.76 7.02 35.76
CA GLY A 90 -16.18 7.32 35.73
C GLY A 90 -16.57 8.51 34.88
N THR A 91 -15.73 8.92 33.92
CA THR A 91 -15.94 10.11 33.11
C THR A 91 -16.96 9.89 31.99
N GLY A 92 -16.96 8.70 31.37
CA GLY A 92 -17.94 8.27 30.36
C GLY A 92 -17.80 8.93 28.98
N PHE A 93 -16.76 9.74 28.76
CA PHE A 93 -16.58 10.45 27.47
C PHE A 93 -15.20 10.30 26.81
N ILE A 94 -14.19 9.82 27.54
CA ILE A 94 -12.81 9.74 27.02
C ILE A 94 -12.75 8.80 25.82
N GLY A 95 -13.44 7.65 25.90
CA GLY A 95 -13.55 6.70 24.80
C GLY A 95 -14.16 7.32 23.53
N SER A 96 -15.22 8.11 23.71
CA SER A 96 -15.86 8.81 22.58
C SER A 96 -14.93 9.84 21.93
N LEU A 97 -14.19 10.59 22.74
CA LEU A 97 -13.22 11.57 22.24
C LEU A 97 -12.08 10.90 21.50
N PHE A 98 -11.57 9.80 22.03
CA PHE A 98 -10.56 8.98 21.34
C PHE A 98 -11.08 8.45 20.00
N GLY A 99 -12.28 7.87 19.98
CA GLY A 99 -12.91 7.36 18.74
C GLY A 99 -13.04 8.44 17.67
N LEU A 100 -13.42 9.67 18.07
CA LEU A 100 -13.51 10.82 17.16
C LEU A 100 -12.13 11.22 16.63
N ALA A 101 -11.08 11.21 17.47
CA ALA A 101 -9.72 11.54 17.07
C ALA A 101 -9.15 10.52 16.09
N ILE A 102 -9.45 9.23 16.25
CA ILE A 102 -8.95 8.16 15.37
C ILE A 102 -9.78 7.98 14.09
N LEU A 103 -10.99 8.54 14.05
CA LEU A 103 -11.89 8.40 12.90
C LEU A 103 -11.25 8.87 11.59
N ILE A 104 -10.66 10.06 11.59
CA ILE A 104 -10.10 10.65 10.38
C ILE A 104 -8.91 9.85 9.83
N PRO A 105 -7.85 9.54 10.62
CA PRO A 105 -6.74 8.73 10.10
C PRO A 105 -7.18 7.31 9.73
N GLY A 106 -8.16 6.74 10.41
CA GLY A 106 -8.75 5.46 10.03
C GLY A 106 -9.43 5.50 8.65
N LEU A 107 -10.20 6.55 8.37
CA LEU A 107 -10.81 6.76 7.06
C LEU A 107 -9.76 7.04 5.98
N ALA A 108 -8.74 7.84 6.28
CA ALA A 108 -7.65 8.14 5.35
C ALA A 108 -6.87 6.86 4.97
N LEU A 109 -6.52 6.05 5.96
CA LEU A 109 -5.84 4.78 5.72
C LEU A 109 -6.72 3.78 4.97
N GLY A 110 -8.00 3.69 5.32
CA GLY A 110 -8.98 2.85 4.64
C GLY A 110 -9.14 3.24 3.16
N ALA A 111 -9.18 4.54 2.83
CA ALA A 111 -9.21 5.02 1.46
C ALA A 111 -7.95 4.60 0.70
N ARG A 112 -6.76 4.82 1.27
CA ARG A 112 -5.48 4.40 0.68
C ARG A 112 -5.38 2.88 0.51
N ARG A 113 -6.00 2.12 1.40
CA ARG A 113 -6.08 0.65 1.27
C ARG A 113 -6.98 0.24 0.11
N LEU A 114 -8.11 0.89 -0.11
CA LEU A 114 -8.98 0.66 -1.26
C LEU A 114 -8.29 1.06 -2.58
N HIS A 115 -7.55 2.15 -2.57
CA HIS A 115 -6.73 2.59 -3.71
C HIS A 115 -5.69 1.53 -4.10
N ASP A 116 -5.12 0.81 -3.13
CA ASP A 116 -4.13 -0.24 -3.38
C ASP A 116 -4.69 -1.42 -4.18
N ILE A 117 -6.00 -1.68 -4.10
CA ILE A 117 -6.71 -2.67 -4.91
C ILE A 117 -7.43 -2.05 -6.14
N GLY A 118 -7.11 -0.80 -6.48
CA GLY A 118 -7.69 -0.09 -7.63
C GLY A 118 -9.13 0.38 -7.43
N LYS A 119 -9.60 0.49 -6.19
CA LYS A 119 -10.95 0.96 -5.87
C LYS A 119 -10.94 2.36 -5.27
N SER A 120 -11.99 3.13 -5.54
CA SER A 120 -12.16 4.46 -4.95
C SER A 120 -12.37 4.39 -3.44
N GLY A 121 -11.81 5.35 -2.70
CA GLY A 121 -12.03 5.50 -1.25
C GLY A 121 -13.50 5.71 -0.86
N TRP A 122 -14.34 6.20 -1.79
CA TRP A 122 -15.78 6.35 -1.56
C TRP A 122 -16.51 5.04 -1.28
N TRP A 123 -15.95 3.89 -1.67
CA TRP A 123 -16.50 2.59 -1.32
C TRP A 123 -16.53 2.32 0.19
N GLN A 124 -15.85 3.13 1.00
CA GLN A 124 -16.01 3.08 2.46
C GLN A 124 -17.44 3.39 2.92
N LEU A 125 -18.24 4.09 2.11
CA LEU A 125 -19.67 4.28 2.41
C LEU A 125 -20.46 2.96 2.51
N LEU A 126 -19.90 1.85 2.04
CA LEU A 126 -20.44 0.51 2.31
C LEU A 126 -20.54 0.18 3.81
N TRP A 127 -19.84 0.92 4.68
CA TRP A 127 -20.06 0.85 6.13
C TRP A 127 -21.53 1.08 6.53
N LEU A 128 -22.25 1.88 5.75
CA LEU A 128 -23.67 2.16 5.97
C LEU A 128 -24.56 0.97 5.56
N ALA A 129 -24.08 0.09 4.68
CA ALA A 129 -24.76 -1.15 4.31
C ALA A 129 -24.37 -2.26 5.32
N ILE A 130 -25.04 -2.26 6.46
CA ILE A 130 -24.82 -3.15 7.61
C ILE A 130 -24.72 -4.61 7.13
N ILE A 131 -23.78 -5.38 7.66
CA ILE A 131 -23.46 -6.79 7.37
C ILE A 131 -22.85 -6.97 5.96
N VAL A 132 -23.61 -6.76 4.88
CA VAL A 132 -23.13 -7.02 3.51
C VAL A 132 -21.96 -6.10 3.16
N GLY A 133 -22.07 -4.81 3.47
CA GLY A 133 -21.00 -3.84 3.23
C GLY A 133 -19.74 -4.15 4.04
N TRP A 134 -19.89 -4.56 5.28
CA TRP A 134 -18.78 -4.94 6.17
C TRP A 134 -18.03 -6.17 5.64
N ILE A 135 -18.76 -7.20 5.18
CA ILE A 135 -18.15 -8.40 4.59
C ILE A 135 -17.36 -8.02 3.32
N ILE A 136 -17.94 -7.19 2.45
CA ILE A 136 -17.26 -6.73 1.23
C ILE A 136 -15.99 -5.96 1.56
N LEU A 137 -16.06 -5.00 2.48
CA LEU A 137 -14.90 -4.21 2.90
C LEU A 137 -13.82 -5.07 3.56
N LEU A 138 -14.20 -6.03 4.38
CA LEU A 138 -13.28 -6.99 4.99
C LEU A 138 -12.55 -7.82 3.93
N VAL A 139 -13.28 -8.38 2.95
CA VAL A 139 -12.70 -9.14 1.85
C VAL A 139 -11.71 -8.26 1.05
N TRP A 140 -12.05 -7.00 0.80
CA TRP A 140 -11.17 -6.08 0.10
C TRP A 140 -9.94 -5.68 0.94
N ALA A 141 -10.09 -5.54 2.26
CA ALA A 141 -8.96 -5.27 3.15
C ALA A 141 -7.94 -6.43 3.19
N ILE A 142 -8.41 -7.68 3.08
CA ILE A 142 -7.57 -8.88 3.05
C ILE A 142 -6.94 -9.10 1.66
N ARG A 143 -7.60 -8.66 0.59
CA ARG A 143 -7.16 -8.90 -0.79
C ARG A 143 -5.76 -8.34 -1.04
N GLN A 144 -4.96 -9.03 -1.88
CA GLN A 144 -3.65 -8.54 -2.28
C GLN A 144 -3.79 -7.26 -3.13
N GLY A 145 -2.95 -6.25 -2.86
CA GLY A 145 -2.88 -5.02 -3.64
C GLY A 145 -2.38 -5.28 -5.07
N ASN A 146 -2.70 -4.37 -5.96
CA ASN A 146 -2.23 -4.43 -7.34
C ASN A 146 -0.70 -4.30 -7.37
N ARG A 147 -0.05 -5.15 -8.16
CA ARG A 147 1.39 -5.04 -8.41
C ARG A 147 1.66 -3.90 -9.39
N GLY A 148 2.77 -3.20 -9.17
CA GLY A 148 3.17 -2.07 -9.99
C GLY A 148 2.31 -0.83 -9.80
N GLN A 149 2.47 0.15 -10.67
CA GLN A 149 1.71 1.40 -10.64
C GLN A 149 0.24 1.16 -11.01
N ASN A 150 -0.66 1.85 -10.30
CA ASN A 150 -2.07 1.91 -10.66
C ASN A 150 -2.55 3.38 -10.74
N HIS A 151 -3.84 3.59 -10.99
CA HIS A 151 -4.44 4.93 -11.11
C HIS A 151 -4.21 5.83 -9.87
N TYR A 152 -3.96 5.26 -8.70
CA TYR A 152 -3.78 5.98 -7.43
C TYR A 152 -2.31 6.17 -7.03
N GLY A 153 -1.35 5.66 -7.80
CA GLY A 153 0.06 5.86 -7.58
C GLY A 153 0.92 4.61 -7.72
N LEU A 154 2.19 4.78 -7.35
CA LEU A 154 3.20 3.73 -7.39
C LEU A 154 2.92 2.62 -6.39
N ASP A 155 3.56 1.46 -6.58
CA ASP A 155 3.43 0.33 -5.66
C ASP A 155 4.09 0.68 -4.30
N PRO A 156 3.34 0.68 -3.19
CA PRO A 156 3.89 1.02 -1.88
C PRO A 156 4.88 -0.02 -1.34
N ARG A 157 5.06 -1.15 -2.03
CA ARG A 157 6.05 -2.17 -1.69
C ARG A 157 7.42 -1.89 -2.29
N THR A 158 7.49 -1.10 -3.36
CA THR A 158 8.73 -0.80 -4.10
C THR A 158 9.17 0.66 -3.97
N THR A 159 8.33 1.52 -3.42
CA THR A 159 8.61 2.95 -3.24
C THR A 159 8.89 3.30 -1.78
N PRO A 160 9.82 4.28 -1.52
CA PRO A 160 10.04 4.77 -0.17
C PRO A 160 8.74 5.28 0.46
N ARG A 161 8.49 4.86 1.69
CA ARG A 161 7.31 5.25 2.46
C ARG A 161 7.54 6.65 3.06
N GLN A 162 6.64 7.54 2.79
CA GLN A 162 6.64 8.91 3.34
C GLN A 162 5.78 8.98 4.59
#